data_782967dcf5c75f60d17c04921fd1b2c1
#
_entry.id   782967dcf5c75f60d17c04921fd1b2c1
#
_cell.length_a   1.000
_cell.length_b   1.000
_cell.length_c   1.000
_cell.angle_alpha   90.00
_cell.angle_beta   90.00
_cell.angle_gamma   90.00
#
_symmetry.space_group_name_H-M   'P 1'
#
loop_
_entity.id
_entity.type
_entity.pdbx_description
1 polymer ?
#
loop_
_entity_poly.entity_id
_entity_poly.type
_entity_poly.pdbx_seq_one_letter_code
_entity_poly.pdbx_strand_id
1 'polypeptide(L)'
;LGLSVGTLLGMAAALSLLPAAVAALNLREASPVRGDMQSPSVGASPAQIERGRYLALAGNCAACHSVPGGAAYAGGRGIETSFGTIYAGNLTPEPRSGIGTWNADHFWRAIHNGRSRDGRLLYPAFPYTSFTQITREDSDAIFAWLRTLPPVDQVNREHSLRFPYNTQAALAVWRALYFTPTSFEPQPQRSAEWNRGAYLVDGLGHCISCHGSRNSLGATDLKLGLAGGMLPGQNWYAPSLDTNTE
;
A
#
# COMPACT_ATOMS: atom_id res chain seq x y z
N LEU A 1 45.47 -14.78 -7.47
CA LEU A 1 45.08 -13.57 -6.74
C LEU A 1 44.20 -14.03 -5.56
N GLY A 2 44.82 -14.36 -4.40
CA GLY A 2 44.12 -14.72 -3.18
C GLY A 2 43.67 -13.46 -2.44
N LEU A 3 42.38 -13.37 -2.10
CA LEU A 3 41.83 -12.34 -1.19
C LEU A 3 42.50 -12.51 0.19
N SER A 4 42.91 -11.42 0.81
CA SER A 4 43.49 -11.47 2.17
C SER A 4 42.45 -11.92 3.20
N VAL A 5 42.87 -12.54 4.29
CA VAL A 5 41.99 -12.98 5.39
C VAL A 5 41.18 -11.78 5.93
N GLY A 6 41.77 -10.59 5.98
CA GLY A 6 41.08 -9.36 6.38
C GLY A 6 39.96 -8.96 5.42
N THR A 7 40.15 -9.15 4.10
CA THR A 7 39.11 -8.90 3.10
C THR A 7 37.96 -9.88 3.22
N LEU A 8 38.25 -11.15 3.47
CA LEU A 8 37.20 -12.19 3.67
C LEU A 8 36.41 -11.97 4.95
N LEU A 9 37.08 -11.59 6.04
CA LEU A 9 36.39 -11.23 7.30
C LEU A 9 35.53 -9.97 7.16
N GLY A 10 36.00 -8.96 6.45
CA GLY A 10 35.25 -7.75 6.14
C GLY A 10 34.02 -8.03 5.28
N MET A 11 34.13 -8.90 4.28
CA MET A 11 32.99 -9.33 3.45
C MET A 11 32.00 -10.17 4.24
N ALA A 12 32.46 -11.08 5.11
CA ALA A 12 31.56 -11.87 5.97
C ALA A 12 30.79 -10.98 6.98
N ALA A 13 31.46 -9.99 7.57
CA ALA A 13 30.84 -9.03 8.47
C ALA A 13 29.80 -8.16 7.72
N ALA A 14 30.10 -7.68 6.52
CA ALA A 14 29.16 -6.90 5.71
C ALA A 14 27.95 -7.75 5.29
N LEU A 15 28.13 -9.01 4.93
CA LEU A 15 27.06 -9.94 4.57
C LEU A 15 26.13 -10.28 5.75
N SER A 16 26.65 -10.28 6.99
CA SER A 16 25.84 -10.53 8.17
C SER A 16 25.10 -9.27 8.67
N LEU A 17 25.62 -8.07 8.43
CA LEU A 17 25.00 -6.80 8.81
C LEU A 17 23.85 -6.41 7.89
N LEU A 18 23.85 -6.80 6.63
CA LEU A 18 22.81 -6.44 5.67
C LEU A 18 21.41 -6.99 6.05
N PRO A 19 21.24 -8.27 6.39
CA PRO A 19 19.93 -8.77 6.84
C PRO A 19 19.44 -8.09 8.12
N ALA A 20 20.34 -7.80 9.06
CA ALA A 20 20.00 -7.11 10.29
C ALA A 20 19.54 -5.66 10.02
N ALA A 21 20.21 -4.96 9.11
CA ALA A 21 19.81 -3.60 8.69
C ALA A 21 18.45 -3.61 7.99
N VAL A 22 18.22 -4.54 7.07
CA VAL A 22 16.91 -4.70 6.39
C VAL A 22 15.81 -5.01 7.40
N ALA A 23 16.06 -5.92 8.34
CA ALA A 23 15.10 -6.23 9.41
C ALA A 23 14.83 -5.01 10.28
N ALA A 24 15.87 -4.29 10.73
CA ALA A 24 15.73 -3.10 11.56
C ALA A 24 14.93 -1.99 10.86
N LEU A 25 15.19 -1.74 9.57
CA LEU A 25 14.43 -0.76 8.78
C LEU A 25 12.94 -1.15 8.68
N ASN A 26 12.66 -2.43 8.49
CA ASN A 26 11.28 -2.90 8.43
C ASN A 26 10.58 -2.95 9.80
N LEU A 27 11.34 -3.10 10.89
CA LEU A 27 10.79 -3.12 12.27
C LEU A 27 10.53 -1.72 12.82
N ARG A 28 11.31 -0.70 12.43
CA ARG A 28 11.08 0.69 12.82
C ARG A 28 9.68 1.19 12.45
N GLU A 29 9.12 0.63 11.41
CA GLU A 29 7.81 0.98 10.88
C GLU A 29 6.64 0.19 11.49
N ALA A 30 6.94 -0.80 12.31
CA ALA A 30 5.93 -1.54 13.03
C ALA A 30 5.46 -0.69 14.22
N SER A 31 4.51 0.22 13.97
CA SER A 31 3.71 0.77 15.08
C SER A 31 3.19 -0.41 15.88
N PRO A 32 3.43 -0.48 17.20
CA PRO A 32 2.89 -1.57 17.99
C PRO A 32 1.38 -1.60 17.79
N VAL A 33 0.88 -2.66 17.18
CA VAL A 33 -0.54 -2.97 17.27
C VAL A 33 -0.76 -3.15 18.75
N ARG A 34 -1.44 -2.21 19.39
CA ARG A 34 -1.87 -2.38 20.77
C ARG A 34 -2.64 -3.69 20.76
N GLY A 35 -2.06 -4.70 21.43
CA GLY A 35 -2.56 -6.06 21.39
C GLY A 35 -4.04 -6.09 21.72
N ASP A 36 -4.77 -7.06 21.23
CA ASP A 36 -6.19 -7.42 21.37
C ASP A 36 -7.12 -6.54 22.23
N MET A 37 -6.70 -5.32 22.55
CA MET A 37 -7.55 -4.32 23.12
C MET A 37 -8.61 -4.05 22.06
N GLN A 38 -9.75 -4.68 22.25
CA GLN A 38 -11.02 -4.21 21.75
C GLN A 38 -11.01 -2.70 21.90
N SER A 39 -10.63 -1.97 20.83
CA SER A 39 -11.09 -0.60 20.72
C SER A 39 -12.59 -0.72 20.93
N PRO A 40 -13.18 -0.04 21.95
CA PRO A 40 -14.61 -0.15 22.15
C PRO A 40 -15.23 0.14 20.77
N SER A 41 -15.98 -0.81 20.27
CA SER A 41 -16.83 -0.61 19.12
C SER A 41 -17.94 0.35 19.55
N VAL A 42 -17.61 1.60 19.79
CA VAL A 42 -18.55 2.68 19.68
C VAL A 42 -18.94 2.63 18.22
N GLY A 43 -20.17 2.20 17.94
CA GLY A 43 -20.65 2.03 16.59
C GLY A 43 -20.33 3.29 15.78
N ALA A 44 -19.72 3.10 14.61
CA ALA A 44 -19.36 4.23 13.76
C ALA A 44 -20.62 5.07 13.49
N SER A 45 -20.49 6.39 13.59
CA SER A 45 -21.62 7.28 13.33
C SER A 45 -22.00 7.21 11.84
N PRO A 46 -23.28 7.50 11.49
CA PRO A 46 -23.68 7.59 10.08
C PRO A 46 -22.81 8.54 9.26
N ALA A 47 -22.38 9.65 9.85
CA ALA A 47 -21.48 10.61 9.20
C ALA A 47 -20.10 10.02 8.93
N GLN A 48 -19.55 9.23 9.84
CA GLN A 48 -18.27 8.55 9.66
C GLN A 48 -18.37 7.48 8.56
N ILE A 49 -19.43 6.70 8.51
CA ILE A 49 -19.70 5.70 7.47
C ILE A 49 -19.78 6.37 6.09
N GLU A 50 -20.54 7.48 5.97
CA GLU A 50 -20.67 8.20 4.71
C GLU A 50 -19.35 8.83 4.27
N ARG A 51 -18.58 9.40 5.21
CA ARG A 51 -17.20 9.84 4.93
C ARG A 51 -16.34 8.69 4.39
N GLY A 52 -16.40 7.52 5.02
CA GLY A 52 -15.68 6.33 4.59
C GLY A 52 -16.08 5.87 3.19
N ARG A 53 -17.38 5.92 2.87
CA ARG A 53 -17.89 5.63 1.54
C ARG A 53 -17.31 6.59 0.49
N TYR A 54 -17.37 7.88 0.76
CA TYR A 54 -16.79 8.90 -0.11
C TYR A 54 -15.28 8.67 -0.34
N LEU A 55 -14.53 8.41 0.73
CA LEU A 55 -13.09 8.19 0.66
C LEU A 55 -12.72 6.92 -0.10
N ALA A 56 -13.44 5.83 0.09
CA ALA A 56 -13.22 4.58 -0.64
C ALA A 56 -13.51 4.72 -2.15
N LEU A 57 -14.49 5.56 -2.51
CA LEU A 57 -14.76 5.91 -3.90
C LEU A 57 -13.66 6.81 -4.48
N ALA A 58 -13.24 7.85 -3.74
CA ALA A 58 -12.15 8.74 -4.15
C ALA A 58 -10.82 8.00 -4.32
N GLY A 59 -10.54 7.01 -3.43
CA GLY A 59 -9.37 6.14 -3.52
C GLY A 59 -9.52 4.99 -4.52
N ASN A 60 -10.66 4.92 -5.23
CA ASN A 60 -10.94 3.92 -6.27
C ASN A 60 -10.70 2.46 -5.83
N CYS A 61 -10.98 2.15 -4.57
CA CYS A 61 -10.70 0.82 -3.99
C CYS A 61 -11.38 -0.32 -4.77
N ALA A 62 -12.61 -0.09 -5.26
CA ALA A 62 -13.37 -1.07 -6.03
C ALA A 62 -12.66 -1.48 -7.32
N ALA A 63 -11.89 -0.59 -7.96
CA ALA A 63 -11.23 -0.87 -9.23
C ALA A 63 -10.25 -2.05 -9.14
N CYS A 64 -9.56 -2.19 -7.99
CA CYS A 64 -8.68 -3.33 -7.76
C CYS A 64 -9.38 -4.47 -7.02
N HIS A 65 -10.29 -4.15 -6.09
CA HIS A 65 -10.91 -5.12 -5.20
C HIS A 65 -12.26 -5.69 -5.68
N SER A 66 -12.57 -5.54 -6.98
CA SER A 66 -13.74 -6.16 -7.62
C SER A 66 -13.35 -6.70 -9.00
N VAL A 67 -13.83 -7.88 -9.35
CA VAL A 67 -13.73 -8.37 -10.73
C VAL A 67 -14.93 -7.88 -11.54
N PRO A 68 -14.79 -7.63 -12.85
CA PRO A 68 -15.93 -7.28 -13.70
C PRO A 68 -17.04 -8.33 -13.61
N GLY A 69 -18.27 -7.89 -13.33
CA GLY A 69 -19.43 -8.77 -13.16
C GLY A 69 -19.47 -9.57 -11.85
N GLY A 70 -18.47 -9.45 -10.99
CA GLY A 70 -18.44 -10.08 -9.67
C GLY A 70 -18.97 -9.18 -8.55
N ALA A 71 -18.98 -9.72 -7.33
CA ALA A 71 -19.39 -8.97 -6.16
C ALA A 71 -18.40 -7.84 -5.84
N ALA A 72 -18.95 -6.66 -5.52
CA ALA A 72 -18.14 -5.49 -5.21
C ALA A 72 -17.28 -5.73 -3.96
N TYR A 73 -16.02 -5.31 -4.02
CA TYR A 73 -15.03 -5.44 -2.94
C TYR A 73 -14.68 -6.88 -2.52
N ALA A 74 -15.16 -7.90 -3.24
CA ALA A 74 -14.86 -9.30 -2.93
C ALA A 74 -13.45 -9.75 -3.37
N GLY A 75 -12.68 -8.88 -4.01
CA GLY A 75 -11.31 -9.18 -4.45
C GLY A 75 -11.23 -9.99 -5.73
N GLY A 76 -10.12 -10.70 -5.90
CA GLY A 76 -9.90 -11.65 -7.00
C GLY A 76 -9.39 -11.05 -8.31
N ARG A 77 -9.39 -9.70 -8.47
CA ARG A 77 -8.86 -9.05 -9.68
C ARG A 77 -7.34 -9.20 -9.76
N GLY A 78 -6.85 -9.65 -10.90
CA GLY A 78 -5.43 -9.70 -11.23
C GLY A 78 -4.93 -8.31 -11.66
N ILE A 79 -3.79 -7.93 -11.10
CA ILE A 79 -3.04 -6.71 -11.44
C ILE A 79 -1.73 -7.19 -12.06
N GLU A 80 -1.59 -6.99 -13.36
CA GLU A 80 -0.39 -7.36 -14.10
C GLU A 80 0.76 -6.42 -13.75
N THR A 81 1.92 -6.99 -13.48
CA THR A 81 3.17 -6.27 -13.22
C THR A 81 4.30 -6.87 -14.05
N SER A 82 5.43 -6.15 -14.14
CA SER A 82 6.65 -6.70 -14.76
C SER A 82 7.22 -7.94 -14.03
N PHE A 83 6.70 -8.29 -12.86
CA PHE A 83 7.16 -9.39 -12.01
C PHE A 83 6.20 -10.59 -11.98
N GLY A 84 5.01 -10.44 -12.57
CA GLY A 84 3.91 -11.37 -12.57
C GLY A 84 2.61 -10.73 -12.09
N THR A 85 1.61 -11.54 -11.80
CA THR A 85 0.25 -11.09 -11.43
C THR A 85 0.06 -11.08 -9.93
N ILE A 86 -0.41 -9.96 -9.40
CA ILE A 86 -0.85 -9.78 -8.01
C ILE A 86 -2.38 -9.79 -7.98
N TYR A 87 -2.97 -10.57 -7.09
CA TYR A 87 -4.43 -10.63 -6.95
C TYR A 87 -4.88 -9.80 -5.75
N ALA A 88 -5.84 -8.90 -5.97
CA ALA A 88 -6.41 -8.08 -4.90
C ALA A 88 -7.23 -8.96 -3.93
N GLY A 89 -7.09 -8.69 -2.64
CA GLY A 89 -7.78 -9.43 -1.59
C GLY A 89 -9.24 -9.00 -1.42
N ASN A 90 -10.01 -9.84 -0.72
CA ASN A 90 -11.38 -9.58 -0.32
C ASN A 90 -11.44 -8.53 0.80
N LEU A 91 -12.10 -7.41 0.58
CA LEU A 91 -12.32 -6.31 1.54
C LEU A 91 -13.71 -6.36 2.20
N THR A 92 -14.53 -7.35 1.88
CA THR A 92 -15.83 -7.49 2.55
C THR A 92 -15.66 -7.96 4.00
N PRO A 93 -16.65 -7.76 4.89
CA PRO A 93 -16.56 -8.21 6.28
C PRO A 93 -16.75 -9.73 6.45
N GLU A 94 -16.40 -10.52 5.45
CA GLU A 94 -16.37 -11.97 5.55
C GLU A 94 -15.20 -12.39 6.47
N PRO A 95 -15.43 -13.29 7.45
CA PRO A 95 -14.45 -13.56 8.51
C PRO A 95 -13.26 -14.44 8.08
N ARG A 96 -13.38 -15.28 7.05
CA ARG A 96 -12.34 -16.23 6.63
C ARG A 96 -11.39 -15.66 5.61
N SER A 97 -11.92 -15.05 4.56
CA SER A 97 -11.16 -14.54 3.41
C SER A 97 -11.15 -13.02 3.31
N GLY A 98 -12.07 -12.33 4.00
CA GLY A 98 -12.19 -10.88 4.01
C GLY A 98 -11.54 -10.22 5.22
N ILE A 99 -12.03 -9.02 5.54
CA ILE A 99 -11.55 -8.23 6.69
C ILE A 99 -12.45 -8.38 7.93
N GLY A 100 -13.34 -9.39 7.97
CA GLY A 100 -14.33 -9.60 9.03
C GLY A 100 -13.74 -9.73 10.44
N THR A 101 -12.53 -10.29 10.55
CA THR A 101 -11.79 -10.47 11.80
C THR A 101 -10.74 -9.38 12.05
N TRP A 102 -10.67 -8.35 11.20
CA TRP A 102 -9.76 -7.24 11.39
C TRP A 102 -10.36 -6.21 12.35
N ASN A 103 -9.49 -5.47 13.02
CA ASN A 103 -9.83 -4.24 13.73
C ASN A 103 -9.26 -3.02 12.98
N ALA A 104 -9.56 -1.82 13.47
CA ALA A 104 -9.11 -0.58 12.86
C ALA A 104 -7.58 -0.47 12.80
N ASP A 105 -6.84 -1.01 13.78
CA ASP A 105 -5.38 -0.98 13.80
C ASP A 105 -4.78 -1.93 12.75
N HIS A 106 -5.40 -3.08 12.51
CA HIS A 106 -4.99 -3.97 11.42
C HIS A 106 -5.17 -3.29 10.06
N PHE A 107 -6.30 -2.62 9.86
CA PHE A 107 -6.58 -1.90 8.62
C PHE A 107 -5.66 -0.71 8.43
N TRP A 108 -5.45 0.09 9.48
CA TRP A 108 -4.48 1.19 9.48
C TRP A 108 -3.08 0.71 9.10
N ARG A 109 -2.61 -0.35 9.74
CA ARG A 109 -1.29 -0.92 9.44
C ARG A 109 -1.18 -1.43 8.02
N ALA A 110 -2.24 -1.97 7.45
CA ALA A 110 -2.24 -2.41 6.05
C ALA A 110 -2.15 -1.20 5.09
N ILE A 111 -2.95 -0.16 5.31
CA ILE A 111 -3.04 0.97 4.40
C ILE A 111 -1.85 1.93 4.55
N HIS A 112 -1.40 2.17 5.78
CA HIS A 112 -0.33 3.12 6.10
C HIS A 112 1.08 2.50 5.99
N ASN A 113 1.23 1.26 6.44
CA ASN A 113 2.53 0.59 6.51
C ASN A 113 2.69 -0.57 5.52
N GLY A 114 1.68 -0.93 4.71
CA GLY A 114 1.74 -2.06 3.81
C GLY A 114 1.98 -3.40 4.51
N ARG A 115 1.38 -3.60 5.70
CA ARG A 115 1.47 -4.84 6.47
C ARG A 115 0.10 -5.44 6.70
N SER A 116 -0.09 -6.69 6.33
CA SER A 116 -1.31 -7.44 6.61
C SER A 116 -1.51 -7.70 8.11
N ARG A 117 -2.70 -8.19 8.48
CA ARG A 117 -3.04 -8.56 9.85
C ARG A 117 -2.06 -9.55 10.47
N ASP A 118 -1.61 -10.53 9.71
CA ASP A 118 -0.63 -11.56 10.11
C ASP A 118 0.82 -11.07 10.12
N GLY A 119 1.06 -9.79 9.81
CA GLY A 119 2.37 -9.15 9.82
C GLY A 119 3.16 -9.28 8.52
N ARG A 120 2.72 -10.10 7.55
CA ARG A 120 3.41 -10.21 6.26
C ARG A 120 3.36 -8.88 5.49
N LEU A 121 4.37 -8.62 4.70
CA LEU A 121 4.48 -7.43 3.88
C LEU A 121 3.55 -7.55 2.67
N LEU A 122 2.88 -6.45 2.34
CA LEU A 122 2.04 -6.34 1.16
C LEU A 122 2.85 -5.86 -0.04
N TYR A 123 2.48 -6.32 -1.23
CA TYR A 123 3.14 -5.90 -2.47
C TYR A 123 2.76 -4.46 -2.84
N PRO A 124 3.71 -3.65 -3.37
CA PRO A 124 3.48 -2.24 -3.67
C PRO A 124 2.59 -1.97 -4.90
N ALA A 125 2.02 -3.00 -5.53
CA ALA A 125 0.87 -2.85 -6.41
C ALA A 125 -0.39 -2.42 -5.63
N PHE A 126 -0.47 -2.73 -4.34
CA PHE A 126 -1.30 -2.02 -3.39
C PHE A 126 -0.57 -0.71 -3.03
N PRO A 127 -1.11 0.47 -3.39
CA PRO A 127 -0.35 1.73 -3.36
C PRO A 127 -0.19 2.31 -1.93
N TYR A 128 0.23 1.46 -0.97
CA TYR A 128 0.50 1.92 0.39
C TYR A 128 1.62 2.97 0.45
N THR A 129 2.46 3.05 -0.58
CA THR A 129 3.47 4.10 -0.74
C THR A 129 2.87 5.49 -0.89
N SER A 130 1.63 5.60 -1.39
CA SER A 130 0.82 6.82 -1.39
C SER A 130 -0.11 6.84 -0.18
N PHE A 131 -0.78 5.74 0.12
CA PHE A 131 -1.75 5.66 1.21
C PHE A 131 -1.16 5.92 2.59
N THR A 132 0.17 5.84 2.75
CA THR A 132 0.86 6.28 3.98
C THR A 132 0.58 7.76 4.33
N GLN A 133 0.16 8.58 3.35
CA GLN A 133 -0.26 9.97 3.57
C GLN A 133 -1.66 10.11 4.17
N ILE A 134 -2.47 9.04 4.17
CA ILE A 134 -3.84 9.10 4.68
C ILE A 134 -3.81 9.28 6.20
N THR A 135 -4.72 10.10 6.73
CA THR A 135 -4.85 10.26 8.18
C THR A 135 -5.47 9.02 8.82
N ARG A 136 -5.19 8.82 10.10
CA ARG A 136 -5.80 7.74 10.88
C ARG A 136 -7.32 7.83 10.88
N GLU A 137 -7.85 9.03 11.02
CA GLU A 137 -9.30 9.28 11.00
C GLU A 137 -9.94 8.85 9.67
N ASP A 138 -9.32 9.16 8.53
CA ASP A 138 -9.82 8.77 7.22
C ASP A 138 -9.71 7.26 7.00
N SER A 139 -8.64 6.62 7.46
CA SER A 139 -8.51 5.16 7.47
C SER A 139 -9.61 4.49 8.29
N ASP A 140 -9.88 5.00 9.49
CA ASP A 140 -10.92 4.46 10.37
C ASP A 140 -12.31 4.64 9.76
N ALA A 141 -12.56 5.76 9.06
CA ALA A 141 -13.81 5.98 8.33
C ALA A 141 -13.99 5.00 7.17
N ILE A 142 -12.94 4.78 6.35
CA ILE A 142 -12.95 3.79 5.26
C ILE A 142 -13.24 2.39 5.83
N PHE A 143 -12.54 2.00 6.89
CA PHE A 143 -12.74 0.71 7.54
C PHE A 143 -14.16 0.54 8.07
N ALA A 144 -14.70 1.57 8.75
CA ALA A 144 -16.06 1.57 9.25
C ALA A 144 -17.09 1.34 8.13
N TRP A 145 -16.90 2.01 6.98
CA TRP A 145 -17.77 1.80 5.83
C TRP A 145 -17.64 0.40 5.22
N LEU A 146 -16.40 -0.11 5.02
CA LEU A 146 -16.18 -1.46 4.49
C LEU A 146 -16.85 -2.54 5.36
N ARG A 147 -16.93 -2.31 6.67
CA ARG A 147 -17.63 -3.20 7.61
C ARG A 147 -19.15 -3.23 7.42
N THR A 148 -19.74 -2.27 6.72
CA THR A 148 -21.19 -2.24 6.39
C THR A 148 -21.54 -3.01 5.12
N LEU A 149 -20.53 -3.42 4.33
CA LEU A 149 -20.77 -4.15 3.09
C LEU A 149 -21.32 -5.56 3.36
N PRO A 150 -22.08 -6.16 2.43
CA PRO A 150 -22.46 -7.55 2.52
C PRO A 150 -21.21 -8.45 2.55
N PRO A 151 -21.11 -9.43 3.47
CA PRO A 151 -20.01 -10.38 3.46
C PRO A 151 -20.11 -11.31 2.23
N VAL A 152 -19.00 -11.51 1.56
CA VAL A 152 -18.90 -12.39 0.38
C VAL A 152 -17.85 -13.45 0.63
N ASP A 153 -18.25 -14.71 0.65
CA ASP A 153 -17.35 -15.84 0.80
C ASP A 153 -16.62 -16.12 -0.51
N GLN A 154 -15.53 -15.38 -0.73
CA GLN A 154 -14.64 -15.52 -1.87
C GLN A 154 -13.21 -15.71 -1.39
N VAL A 155 -12.65 -16.89 -1.67
CA VAL A 155 -11.27 -17.22 -1.29
C VAL A 155 -10.29 -16.32 -2.06
N ASN A 156 -9.32 -15.76 -1.34
CA ASN A 156 -8.26 -14.97 -1.96
C ASN A 156 -7.37 -15.85 -2.84
N ARG A 157 -7.07 -15.38 -4.04
CA ARG A 157 -6.15 -16.05 -4.96
C ARG A 157 -4.70 -15.79 -4.54
N GLU A 158 -3.86 -16.81 -4.66
CA GLU A 158 -2.42 -16.65 -4.48
C GLU A 158 -1.83 -15.83 -5.62
N HIS A 159 -0.83 -15.00 -5.29
CA HIS A 159 -0.12 -14.22 -6.30
C HIS A 159 0.72 -15.11 -7.21
N SER A 160 0.73 -14.82 -8.50
CA SER A 160 1.55 -15.50 -9.49
C SER A 160 2.77 -14.66 -9.84
N LEU A 161 3.78 -14.67 -8.98
CA LEU A 161 5.01 -13.88 -9.12
C LEU A 161 6.21 -14.79 -9.36
N ARG A 162 7.16 -14.30 -10.18
CA ARG A 162 8.42 -15.01 -10.45
C ARG A 162 9.38 -14.90 -9.24
N PHE A 163 10.14 -15.94 -9.00
CA PHE A 163 11.26 -15.87 -8.05
C PHE A 163 12.31 -14.82 -8.50
N PRO A 164 12.87 -14.01 -7.57
CA PRO A 164 12.67 -13.99 -6.11
C PRO A 164 11.53 -13.09 -5.62
N TYR A 165 10.79 -12.45 -6.51
CA TYR A 165 9.76 -11.44 -6.20
C TYR A 165 8.56 -12.01 -5.43
N ASN A 166 8.37 -13.32 -5.44
CA ASN A 166 7.36 -14.03 -4.67
C ASN A 166 7.74 -14.27 -3.19
N THR A 167 8.87 -13.72 -2.74
CA THR A 167 9.37 -13.94 -1.37
C THR A 167 9.22 -12.70 -0.49
N GLN A 168 8.92 -12.91 0.79
CA GLN A 168 8.89 -11.84 1.79
C GLN A 168 10.26 -11.17 2.00
N ALA A 169 11.35 -11.91 1.80
CA ALA A 169 12.70 -11.37 1.89
C ALA A 169 12.98 -10.33 0.80
N ALA A 170 12.65 -10.63 -0.46
CA ALA A 170 12.83 -9.69 -1.56
C ALA A 170 11.96 -8.44 -1.34
N LEU A 171 10.72 -8.63 -0.84
CA LEU A 171 9.82 -7.54 -0.52
C LEU A 171 10.33 -6.66 0.64
N ALA A 172 10.95 -7.28 1.66
CA ALA A 172 11.58 -6.55 2.77
C ALA A 172 12.76 -5.68 2.29
N VAL A 173 13.58 -6.20 1.36
CA VAL A 173 14.65 -5.42 0.74
C VAL A 173 14.09 -4.26 -0.09
N TRP A 174 13.07 -4.52 -0.92
CA TRP A 174 12.43 -3.48 -1.71
C TRP A 174 11.89 -2.35 -0.83
N ARG A 175 11.20 -2.70 0.26
CA ARG A 175 10.66 -1.71 1.22
C ARG A 175 11.77 -0.90 1.88
N ALA A 176 12.85 -1.54 2.32
CA ALA A 176 13.98 -0.86 2.94
C ALA A 176 14.63 0.19 2.01
N LEU A 177 14.57 -0.04 0.70
CA LEU A 177 15.14 0.86 -0.32
C LEU A 177 14.18 1.97 -0.76
N TYR A 178 12.89 1.70 -0.82
CA TYR A 178 11.93 2.54 -1.55
C TYR A 178 10.71 2.98 -0.75
N PHE A 179 10.59 2.59 0.51
CA PHE A 179 9.44 2.98 1.32
C PHE A 179 9.84 3.48 2.70
N THR A 180 9.37 4.67 3.01
CA THR A 180 9.39 5.24 4.36
C THR A 180 7.97 5.69 4.68
N PRO A 181 7.36 5.22 5.78
CA PRO A 181 6.07 5.71 6.21
C PRO A 181 6.15 7.21 6.49
N THR A 182 5.15 7.92 6.03
CA THR A 182 5.01 9.36 6.24
C THR A 182 3.57 9.68 6.61
N SER A 183 3.29 10.92 6.95
CA SER A 183 1.93 11.43 7.11
C SER A 183 1.82 12.73 6.33
N PHE A 184 0.65 12.99 5.78
CA PHE A 184 0.41 14.27 5.13
C PHE A 184 0.48 15.40 6.15
N GLU A 185 1.29 16.41 5.84
CA GLU A 185 1.39 17.63 6.63
C GLU A 185 0.90 18.81 5.80
N PRO A 186 -0.19 19.48 6.22
CA PRO A 186 -0.68 20.66 5.53
C PRO A 186 0.38 21.77 5.50
N GLN A 187 0.50 22.45 4.37
CA GLN A 187 1.36 23.62 4.20
C GLN A 187 0.62 24.88 4.67
N PRO A 188 1.06 25.53 5.78
CA PRO A 188 0.31 26.64 6.36
C PRO A 188 0.18 27.87 5.44
N GLN A 189 1.13 28.02 4.49
CA GLN A 189 1.15 29.11 3.50
C GLN A 189 0.21 28.90 2.31
N ARG A 190 -0.40 27.73 2.19
CA ARG A 190 -1.36 27.38 1.13
C ARG A 190 -2.79 27.42 1.65
N SER A 191 -3.76 27.58 0.73
CA SER A 191 -5.17 27.53 1.11
C SER A 191 -5.62 26.13 1.57
N ALA A 192 -6.78 26.07 2.24
CA ALA A 192 -7.37 24.79 2.67
C ALA A 192 -7.70 23.89 1.47
N GLU A 193 -8.19 24.48 0.38
CA GLU A 193 -8.54 23.76 -0.86
C GLU A 193 -7.28 23.18 -1.51
N TRP A 194 -6.19 23.95 -1.54
CA TRP A 194 -4.91 23.46 -2.06
C TRP A 194 -4.41 22.26 -1.22
N ASN A 195 -4.40 22.40 0.11
CA ASN A 195 -3.98 21.34 1.02
C ASN A 195 -4.87 20.10 0.88
N ARG A 196 -6.18 20.29 0.68
CA ARG A 196 -7.09 19.17 0.42
C ARG A 196 -6.78 18.50 -0.92
N GLY A 197 -6.49 19.27 -1.96
CA GLY A 197 -6.07 18.75 -3.26
C GLY A 197 -4.78 17.94 -3.16
N ALA A 198 -3.74 18.46 -2.52
CA ALA A 198 -2.47 17.78 -2.28
C ALA A 198 -2.67 16.46 -1.51
N TYR A 199 -3.44 16.48 -0.42
CA TYR A 199 -3.79 15.27 0.33
C TYR A 199 -4.44 14.18 -0.53
N LEU A 200 -5.32 14.58 -1.45
CA LEU A 200 -5.98 13.62 -2.35
C LEU A 200 -5.02 13.10 -3.42
N VAL A 201 -4.25 13.97 -4.06
CA VAL A 201 -3.33 13.61 -5.15
C VAL A 201 -2.19 12.72 -4.66
N ASP A 202 -1.51 13.13 -3.58
CA ASP A 202 -0.32 12.44 -3.07
C ASP A 202 -0.68 11.21 -2.24
N GLY A 203 -1.85 11.22 -1.60
CA GLY A 203 -2.33 10.15 -0.73
C GLY A 203 -3.41 9.29 -1.38
N LEU A 204 -4.66 9.58 -1.07
CA LEU A 204 -5.80 8.70 -1.32
C LEU A 204 -6.04 8.44 -2.82
N GLY A 205 -5.91 9.45 -3.68
CA GLY A 205 -6.07 9.32 -5.12
C GLY A 205 -4.93 8.60 -5.81
N HIS A 206 -3.78 8.47 -5.14
CA HIS A 206 -2.57 7.79 -5.61
C HIS A 206 -2.23 8.05 -7.08
N CYS A 207 -2.39 9.30 -7.55
CA CYS A 207 -2.26 9.68 -8.96
C CYS A 207 -0.90 9.30 -9.53
N ILE A 208 0.16 9.38 -8.72
CA ILE A 208 1.52 8.98 -9.10
C ILE A 208 1.64 7.49 -9.45
N SER A 209 0.70 6.65 -9.01
CA SER A 209 0.70 5.22 -9.35
C SER A 209 0.48 4.95 -10.84
N CYS A 210 -0.15 5.88 -11.55
CA CYS A 210 -0.31 5.84 -13.01
C CYS A 210 0.58 6.89 -13.69
N HIS A 211 0.57 8.12 -13.17
CA HIS A 211 1.21 9.28 -13.80
C HIS A 211 2.67 9.51 -13.37
N GLY A 212 3.27 8.61 -12.62
CA GLY A 212 4.68 8.65 -12.22
C GLY A 212 5.52 7.61 -12.96
N SER A 213 6.76 8.00 -13.26
CA SER A 213 7.76 7.08 -13.81
C SER A 213 8.19 6.04 -12.78
N ARG A 214 8.65 4.89 -13.25
CA ARG A 214 9.12 3.78 -12.39
C ARG A 214 10.50 3.31 -12.82
N ASN A 215 11.30 2.91 -11.84
CA ASN A 215 12.57 2.23 -12.11
C ASN A 215 12.35 0.73 -12.45
N SER A 216 13.44 0.03 -12.77
CA SER A 216 13.43 -1.40 -13.12
C SER A 216 12.92 -2.33 -12.00
N LEU A 217 12.90 -1.88 -10.75
CA LEU A 217 12.36 -2.60 -9.60
C LEU A 217 10.91 -2.18 -9.28
N GLY A 218 10.28 -1.41 -10.17
CA GLY A 218 8.89 -1.00 -10.06
C GLY A 218 8.61 0.11 -9.03
N ALA A 219 9.66 0.66 -8.42
CA ALA A 219 9.50 1.78 -7.50
C ALA A 219 9.28 3.09 -8.27
N THR A 220 8.36 3.92 -7.79
CA THR A 220 8.06 5.23 -8.37
C THR A 220 9.23 6.19 -8.17
N ASP A 221 9.62 6.92 -9.20
CA ASP A 221 10.58 8.01 -9.11
C ASP A 221 9.89 9.28 -8.62
N LEU A 222 10.00 9.53 -7.32
CA LEU A 222 9.37 10.68 -6.68
C LEU A 222 9.97 12.03 -7.14
N LYS A 223 11.17 12.03 -7.72
CA LYS A 223 11.82 13.27 -8.21
C LYS A 223 11.17 13.78 -9.49
N LEU A 224 10.64 12.87 -10.31
CA LEU A 224 9.95 13.19 -11.54
C LEU A 224 8.47 13.52 -11.32
N GLY A 225 7.95 13.34 -10.12
CA GLY A 225 6.57 13.69 -9.77
C GLY A 225 5.55 13.03 -10.70
N LEU A 226 4.63 13.83 -11.23
CA LEU A 226 3.56 13.42 -12.12
C LEU A 226 3.92 13.60 -13.62
N ALA A 227 5.18 13.47 -13.97
CA ALA A 227 5.69 13.70 -15.34
C ALA A 227 5.22 12.67 -16.39
N GLY A 228 4.36 11.75 -16.00
CA GLY A 228 3.86 10.67 -16.85
C GLY A 228 4.69 9.40 -16.75
N GLY A 229 4.17 8.28 -17.23
CA GLY A 229 4.86 7.01 -17.17
C GLY A 229 4.13 5.87 -17.88
N MET A 230 4.88 4.79 -18.16
CA MET A 230 4.30 3.56 -18.67
C MET A 230 3.64 2.76 -17.54
N LEU A 231 2.39 2.33 -17.78
CA LEU A 231 1.71 1.44 -16.84
C LEU A 231 2.28 0.02 -17.00
N PRO A 232 2.84 -0.54 -15.93
CA PRO A 232 3.42 -1.88 -15.97
C PRO A 232 2.39 -2.94 -16.42
N GLY A 233 2.78 -3.81 -17.34
CA GLY A 233 1.94 -4.92 -17.80
C GLY A 233 0.80 -4.55 -18.74
N GLN A 234 0.48 -3.27 -18.95
CA GLN A 234 -0.65 -2.84 -19.76
C GLN A 234 -0.25 -2.22 -21.10
N ASN A 235 1.01 -1.91 -21.28
CA ASN A 235 1.56 -1.23 -22.44
C ASN A 235 0.85 0.11 -22.78
N TRP A 236 0.37 0.80 -21.74
CA TRP A 236 -0.27 2.10 -21.83
C TRP A 236 0.65 3.16 -21.21
N TYR A 237 0.64 4.35 -21.81
CA TYR A 237 1.32 5.53 -21.30
C TYR A 237 0.31 6.48 -20.64
N ALA A 238 0.49 6.77 -19.36
CA ALA A 238 -0.24 7.81 -18.65
C ALA A 238 0.47 9.15 -18.90
N PRO A 239 -0.24 10.18 -19.40
CA PRO A 239 0.38 11.47 -19.72
C PRO A 239 0.84 12.19 -18.46
N SER A 240 1.71 13.20 -18.62
CA SER A 240 2.07 14.13 -17.56
C SER A 240 0.83 14.88 -17.05
N LEU A 241 0.78 15.07 -15.73
CA LEU A 241 -0.16 15.98 -15.07
C LEU A 241 0.57 17.24 -14.54
N ASP A 242 1.88 17.34 -14.72
CA ASP A 242 2.65 18.54 -14.39
C ASP A 242 2.44 19.60 -15.48
N THR A 243 2.14 20.82 -15.07
CA THR A 243 1.89 21.95 -15.97
C THR A 243 3.18 22.53 -16.58
N ASN A 244 4.36 22.04 -16.17
CA ASN A 244 5.67 22.56 -16.56
C ASN A 244 6.34 21.77 -17.68
N THR A 245 5.60 20.98 -18.44
CA THR A 245 6.13 20.28 -19.62
C THR A 245 5.77 21.04 -20.90
N GLU A 246 6.28 22.27 -21.04
CA GLU A 246 6.54 22.90 -22.31
C GLU A 246 8.00 22.73 -22.72
#